data_1052f4f6de36e72bf9015963d1a01407
#
_entry.id   1052f4f6de36e72bf9015963d1a01407
#
_cell.length_a   1.000
_cell.length_b   1.000
_cell.length_c   1.000
_cell.angle_alpha   90.00
_cell.angle_beta   90.00
_cell.angle_gamma   90.00
#
_symmetry.space_group_name_H-M   'P 1'
#
loop_
_entity.id
_entity.type
_entity.pdbx_description
1 polymer ?
#
loop_
_entity_poly.entity_id
_entity_poly.type
_entity_poly.pdbx_seq_one_letter_code
_entity_poly.pdbx_strand_id
1 'polypeptide(L)'
;LTNSGSSANLLAFMALTSPKLGDRRIKRGDEVITVAAGFPTTVTPVIQFGAVPVFVDVTIPGYNIDVTKLEDAFSDKTKAVMVAHTLGNPFDIAAVKQFCDKHGLWLIEDNCDALGSRYFIDGEWKYTGTIGDIGTSSFYPPHHMTMGEGGALYTNNLQLKRIIESFRDWGRDCYCNSGKDDTCKRRFTQQFGELPLGYDHKYVYSHFGYNLKVTDMQAAIGCAQLQKLPAIIDARKQNWEYLREKLSVYGNKLILPEPTENSDPSWFGFVINVREDAGFTRNEIVDYLEKNGIQTRMLFAGNLIKHPCFDEMRTKKEGYRVCGDLTNTDAIMSDVFWIGVYPGMTRKMLDFMIEKIGEFCHAR
;
A
#
# COMPACT_ATOMS: atom_id res chain seq x y z
N LEU A 1 15.81 -0.56 -3.89
CA LEU A 1 15.59 -0.52 -2.43
C LEU A 1 15.59 0.92 -1.92
N THR A 2 14.83 1.15 -0.83
CA THR A 2 14.67 2.42 -0.11
C THR A 2 14.74 2.19 1.39
N ASN A 3 14.85 3.28 2.16
CA ASN A 3 14.96 3.24 3.62
C ASN A 3 13.62 2.99 4.36
N SER A 4 12.48 2.99 3.66
CA SER A 4 11.17 2.61 4.21
C SER A 4 10.14 2.35 3.11
N GLY A 5 9.02 1.70 3.45
CA GLY A 5 7.86 1.56 2.56
C GLY A 5 7.22 2.91 2.22
N SER A 6 7.16 3.84 3.19
CA SER A 6 6.68 5.20 2.95
C SER A 6 7.52 5.93 1.90
N SER A 7 8.84 5.76 1.94
CA SER A 7 9.75 6.29 0.91
C SER A 7 9.55 5.59 -0.44
N ALA A 8 9.21 4.30 -0.43
CA ALA A 8 8.86 3.59 -1.66
C ALA A 8 7.60 4.18 -2.30
N ASN A 9 6.53 4.40 -1.53
CA ASN A 9 5.31 5.05 -2.00
C ASN A 9 5.57 6.47 -2.52
N LEU A 10 6.36 7.25 -1.79
CA LEU A 10 6.77 8.59 -2.22
C LEU A 10 7.48 8.55 -3.57
N LEU A 11 8.46 7.68 -3.74
CA LEU A 11 9.23 7.57 -4.98
C LEU A 11 8.39 7.01 -6.13
N ALA A 12 7.49 6.06 -5.88
CA ALA A 12 6.57 5.52 -6.88
C ALA A 12 5.71 6.64 -7.49
N PHE A 13 5.10 7.45 -6.63
CA PHE A 13 4.31 8.60 -7.08
C PHE A 13 5.18 9.67 -7.75
N MET A 14 6.29 10.09 -7.11
CA MET A 14 7.15 11.14 -7.65
C MET A 14 7.78 10.77 -9.00
N ALA A 15 8.04 9.50 -9.26
CA ALA A 15 8.52 9.05 -10.57
C ALA A 15 7.55 9.41 -11.69
N LEU A 16 6.25 9.33 -11.43
CA LEU A 16 5.20 9.65 -12.40
C LEU A 16 5.07 11.16 -12.67
N THR A 17 5.68 12.02 -11.86
CA THR A 17 5.69 13.48 -12.07
C THR A 17 6.84 13.94 -12.99
N SER A 18 7.76 13.04 -13.34
CA SER A 18 8.97 13.35 -14.09
C SER A 18 8.68 13.95 -15.46
N PRO A 19 9.33 15.08 -15.84
CA PRO A 19 9.25 15.61 -17.20
C PRO A 19 9.68 14.63 -18.28
N LYS A 20 10.49 13.62 -17.93
CA LYS A 20 10.94 12.57 -18.87
C LYS A 20 9.80 11.67 -19.38
N LEU A 21 8.61 11.73 -18.75
CA LEU A 21 7.41 10.99 -19.18
C LEU A 21 6.55 11.76 -20.21
N GLY A 22 6.95 12.98 -20.57
CA GLY A 22 6.22 13.80 -21.55
C GLY A 22 4.78 14.07 -21.09
N ASP A 23 3.80 13.81 -21.95
CA ASP A 23 2.38 14.08 -21.67
C ASP A 23 1.74 13.10 -20.69
N ARG A 24 2.38 11.95 -20.46
CA ARG A 24 1.92 10.98 -19.45
C ARG A 24 2.29 11.35 -18.01
N ARG A 25 3.10 12.40 -17.81
CA ARG A 25 3.48 12.82 -16.44
C ARG A 25 2.29 13.36 -15.67
N ILE A 26 2.29 13.14 -14.36
CA ILE A 26 1.35 13.78 -13.43
C ILE A 26 1.80 15.22 -13.17
N LYS A 27 0.87 16.17 -13.25
CA LYS A 27 1.07 17.59 -12.96
C LYS A 27 0.28 18.00 -11.72
N ARG A 28 0.58 19.15 -11.15
CA ARG A 28 -0.22 19.74 -10.07
C ARG A 28 -1.66 19.94 -10.56
N GLY A 29 -2.63 19.55 -9.73
CA GLY A 29 -4.05 19.58 -10.07
C GLY A 29 -4.56 18.38 -10.88
N ASP A 30 -3.68 17.48 -11.36
CA ASP A 30 -4.11 16.18 -11.90
C ASP A 30 -4.65 15.27 -10.79
N GLU A 31 -5.50 14.34 -11.15
CA GLU A 31 -6.22 13.46 -10.22
C GLU A 31 -5.59 12.08 -10.12
N VAL A 32 -5.62 11.52 -8.90
CA VAL A 32 -5.19 10.15 -8.59
C VAL A 32 -6.29 9.46 -7.81
N ILE A 33 -6.86 8.39 -8.38
CA ILE A 33 -7.89 7.59 -7.71
C ILE A 33 -7.24 6.76 -6.60
N THR A 34 -7.86 6.78 -5.43
CA THR A 34 -7.40 6.08 -4.22
C THR A 34 -8.57 5.82 -3.26
N VAL A 35 -8.30 5.32 -2.05
CA VAL A 35 -9.29 5.09 -1.00
C VAL A 35 -8.94 5.87 0.27
N ALA A 36 -9.96 6.28 1.03
CA ALA A 36 -9.75 6.95 2.32
C ALA A 36 -9.57 5.93 3.47
N ALA A 37 -10.06 4.70 3.32
CA ALA A 37 -9.80 3.59 4.22
C ALA A 37 -8.43 2.96 3.92
N GLY A 38 -7.36 3.76 4.01
CA GLY A 38 -6.00 3.37 3.65
C GLY A 38 -4.96 3.88 4.62
N PHE A 39 -3.72 3.40 4.44
CA PHE A 39 -2.60 3.94 5.20
C PHE A 39 -2.22 5.33 4.64
N PRO A 40 -1.91 6.32 5.49
CA PRO A 40 -1.71 7.69 5.04
C PRO A 40 -0.65 7.85 3.94
N THR A 41 0.43 7.06 3.95
CA THR A 41 1.53 7.22 3.00
C THR A 41 1.23 6.74 1.58
N THR A 42 0.10 6.06 1.36
CA THR A 42 -0.43 5.80 0.01
C THR A 42 -1.01 7.08 -0.61
N VAL A 43 -1.52 8.00 0.22
CA VAL A 43 -2.18 9.24 -0.23
C VAL A 43 -1.29 10.48 -0.10
N THR A 44 -0.47 10.55 0.95
CA THR A 44 0.35 11.72 1.29
C THR A 44 1.19 12.28 0.14
N PRO A 45 1.87 11.46 -0.69
CA PRO A 45 2.67 11.99 -1.81
C PRO A 45 1.84 12.76 -2.84
N VAL A 46 0.59 12.33 -3.09
CA VAL A 46 -0.35 12.99 -4.00
C VAL A 46 -0.63 14.40 -3.55
N ILE A 47 -1.00 14.55 -2.26
CA ILE A 47 -1.33 15.85 -1.65
C ILE A 47 -0.10 16.76 -1.57
N GLN A 48 1.05 16.23 -1.10
CA GLN A 48 2.28 17.01 -0.96
C GLN A 48 2.79 17.56 -2.29
N PHE A 49 2.61 16.82 -3.36
CA PHE A 49 2.94 17.30 -4.70
C PHE A 49 1.96 18.36 -5.22
N GLY A 50 0.73 18.38 -4.72
CA GLY A 50 -0.36 19.24 -5.19
C GLY A 50 -1.17 18.63 -6.32
N ALA A 51 -1.16 17.31 -6.46
CA ALA A 51 -2.17 16.55 -7.20
C ALA A 51 -3.39 16.31 -6.28
N VAL A 52 -4.49 15.88 -6.85
CA VAL A 52 -5.79 15.77 -6.17
C VAL A 52 -6.13 14.30 -5.97
N PRO A 53 -6.15 13.77 -4.73
CA PRO A 53 -6.66 12.43 -4.48
C PRO A 53 -8.17 12.39 -4.72
N VAL A 54 -8.62 11.38 -5.46
CA VAL A 54 -10.03 11.08 -5.70
C VAL A 54 -10.38 9.85 -4.90
N PHE A 55 -11.13 10.03 -3.83
CA PHE A 55 -11.49 8.97 -2.91
C PHE A 55 -12.72 8.21 -3.40
N VAL A 56 -12.56 6.90 -3.56
CA VAL A 56 -13.60 5.93 -3.86
C VAL A 56 -13.86 5.12 -2.61
N ASP A 57 -15.11 4.70 -2.39
CA ASP A 57 -15.45 3.82 -1.26
C ASP A 57 -14.80 2.43 -1.42
N VAL A 58 -14.86 1.65 -0.38
CA VAL A 58 -14.36 0.28 -0.32
C VAL A 58 -15.51 -0.70 -0.14
N THR A 59 -15.25 -1.98 -0.38
CA THR A 59 -16.23 -3.04 -0.14
C THR A 59 -16.03 -3.69 1.23
N ILE A 60 -17.09 -4.20 1.85
CA ILE A 60 -17.06 -5.08 3.01
C ILE A 60 -17.67 -6.42 2.54
N PRO A 61 -17.03 -7.58 2.80
CA PRO A 61 -15.95 -7.85 3.75
C PRO A 61 -14.52 -7.90 3.15
N GLY A 62 -14.33 -7.42 1.93
CA GLY A 62 -13.01 -7.43 1.26
C GLY A 62 -12.07 -6.30 1.70
N TYR A 63 -12.61 -5.17 2.13
CA TYR A 63 -11.93 -3.95 2.59
C TYR A 63 -11.03 -3.29 1.54
N ASN A 64 -11.22 -3.62 0.28
CA ASN A 64 -10.51 -3.06 -0.88
C ASN A 64 -11.40 -2.12 -1.68
N ILE A 65 -10.79 -1.33 -2.57
CA ILE A 65 -11.49 -0.37 -3.44
C ILE A 65 -12.72 -1.00 -4.13
N ASP A 66 -13.85 -0.29 -4.14
CA ASP A 66 -15.03 -0.67 -4.90
C ASP A 66 -14.80 -0.39 -6.39
N VAL A 67 -14.44 -1.43 -7.12
CA VAL A 67 -14.13 -1.34 -8.56
C VAL A 67 -15.32 -0.91 -9.41
N THR A 68 -16.56 -1.07 -8.91
CA THR A 68 -17.77 -0.65 -9.62
C THR A 68 -17.91 0.87 -9.72
N LYS A 69 -17.16 1.62 -8.89
CA LYS A 69 -17.15 3.08 -8.85
C LYS A 69 -16.04 3.73 -9.65
N LEU A 70 -15.14 2.95 -10.26
CA LEU A 70 -13.98 3.50 -10.96
C LEU A 70 -14.34 4.39 -12.14
N GLU A 71 -15.34 4.01 -12.93
CA GLU A 71 -15.79 4.81 -14.08
C GLU A 71 -16.41 6.15 -13.62
N ASP A 72 -17.15 6.17 -12.52
CA ASP A 72 -17.71 7.40 -11.94
C ASP A 72 -16.63 8.31 -11.35
N ALA A 73 -15.52 7.70 -10.90
CA ALA A 73 -14.37 8.44 -10.37
C ALA A 73 -13.49 9.06 -11.46
N PHE A 74 -13.56 8.58 -12.70
CA PHE A 74 -12.75 9.06 -13.82
C PHE A 74 -13.10 10.49 -14.22
N SER A 75 -12.09 11.24 -14.61
CA SER A 75 -12.20 12.53 -15.30
C SER A 75 -11.02 12.73 -16.26
N ASP A 76 -11.06 13.75 -17.10
CA ASP A 76 -9.95 14.11 -17.99
C ASP A 76 -8.65 14.47 -17.26
N LYS A 77 -8.75 14.79 -15.95
CA LYS A 77 -7.61 15.07 -15.07
C LYS A 77 -7.02 13.82 -14.43
N THR A 78 -7.72 12.68 -14.49
CA THR A 78 -7.26 11.43 -13.88
C THR A 78 -6.02 10.91 -14.63
N LYS A 79 -4.95 10.62 -13.88
CA LYS A 79 -3.66 10.16 -14.42
C LYS A 79 -3.18 8.83 -13.84
N ALA A 80 -3.66 8.46 -12.65
CA ALA A 80 -3.22 7.25 -11.98
C ALA A 80 -4.30 6.68 -11.06
N VAL A 81 -4.15 5.39 -10.76
CA VAL A 81 -4.74 4.72 -9.60
C VAL A 81 -3.59 4.34 -8.67
N MET A 82 -3.70 4.67 -7.38
CA MET A 82 -2.73 4.28 -6.35
C MET A 82 -3.49 3.74 -5.15
N VAL A 83 -3.46 2.44 -4.94
CA VAL A 83 -4.20 1.72 -3.90
C VAL A 83 -3.37 0.61 -3.28
N ALA A 84 -3.68 0.28 -2.01
CA ALA A 84 -3.03 -0.79 -1.28
C ALA A 84 -3.82 -2.10 -1.36
N HIS A 85 -3.10 -3.22 -1.20
CA HIS A 85 -3.67 -4.53 -0.94
C HIS A 85 -3.94 -4.65 0.56
N THR A 86 -5.18 -4.42 0.98
CA THR A 86 -5.54 -4.21 2.39
C THR A 86 -5.21 -5.41 3.27
N LEU A 87 -4.30 -5.23 4.24
CA LEU A 87 -3.82 -6.26 5.16
C LEU A 87 -3.44 -7.60 4.49
N GLY A 88 -2.89 -7.52 3.29
CA GLY A 88 -2.46 -8.70 2.53
C GLY A 88 -3.51 -9.28 1.59
N ASN A 89 -4.75 -8.78 1.62
CA ASN A 89 -5.80 -9.17 0.69
C ASN A 89 -5.69 -8.37 -0.62
N PRO A 90 -5.38 -8.98 -1.76
CA PRO A 90 -5.31 -8.26 -3.02
C PRO A 90 -6.65 -7.59 -3.36
N PHE A 91 -6.64 -6.35 -3.84
CA PHE A 91 -7.83 -5.80 -4.49
C PHE A 91 -8.10 -6.54 -5.81
N ASP A 92 -9.25 -6.35 -6.44
CA ASP A 92 -9.53 -6.89 -7.78
C ASP A 92 -8.60 -6.21 -8.81
N ILE A 93 -7.40 -6.79 -8.95
CA ILE A 93 -6.34 -6.25 -9.80
C ILE A 93 -6.76 -6.30 -11.28
N ALA A 94 -7.52 -7.33 -11.66
CA ALA A 94 -7.95 -7.49 -13.05
C ALA A 94 -8.86 -6.32 -13.46
N ALA A 95 -9.87 -6.00 -12.65
CA ALA A 95 -10.78 -4.88 -12.92
C ALA A 95 -10.04 -3.53 -12.89
N VAL A 96 -9.18 -3.29 -11.89
CA VAL A 96 -8.42 -2.03 -11.80
C VAL A 96 -7.44 -1.89 -12.97
N LYS A 97 -6.73 -2.97 -13.34
CA LYS A 97 -5.80 -2.98 -14.47
C LYS A 97 -6.53 -2.72 -15.78
N GLN A 98 -7.65 -3.39 -16.02
CA GLN A 98 -8.48 -3.16 -17.22
C GLN A 98 -8.94 -1.71 -17.33
N PHE A 99 -9.39 -1.13 -16.20
CA PHE A 99 -9.77 0.29 -16.15
C PHE A 99 -8.58 1.21 -16.48
N CYS A 100 -7.42 0.98 -15.87
CA CYS A 100 -6.21 1.76 -16.13
C CYS A 100 -5.79 1.67 -17.60
N ASP A 101 -5.80 0.48 -18.20
CA ASP A 101 -5.45 0.27 -19.61
C ASP A 101 -6.42 0.98 -20.56
N LYS A 102 -7.72 0.88 -20.28
CA LYS A 102 -8.78 1.54 -21.07
C LYS A 102 -8.58 3.06 -21.13
N HIS A 103 -8.17 3.68 -20.03
CA HIS A 103 -8.04 5.13 -19.90
C HIS A 103 -6.58 5.64 -20.01
N GLY A 104 -5.61 4.74 -20.23
CA GLY A 104 -4.19 5.09 -20.33
C GLY A 104 -3.58 5.62 -19.02
N LEU A 105 -4.09 5.15 -17.87
CA LEU A 105 -3.68 5.57 -16.54
C LEU A 105 -2.49 4.75 -16.04
N TRP A 106 -1.73 5.32 -15.12
CA TRP A 106 -0.73 4.59 -14.36
C TRP A 106 -1.39 3.80 -13.20
N LEU A 107 -0.88 2.60 -12.93
CA LEU A 107 -1.26 1.80 -11.77
C LEU A 107 -0.09 1.64 -10.81
N ILE A 108 -0.24 2.16 -9.58
CA ILE A 108 0.68 1.91 -8.46
C ILE A 108 0.00 0.95 -7.49
N GLU A 109 0.63 -0.21 -7.28
CA GLU A 109 0.22 -1.19 -6.27
C GLU A 109 1.02 -0.94 -4.98
N ASP A 110 0.37 -0.45 -3.92
CA ASP A 110 0.98 -0.43 -2.60
C ASP A 110 0.87 -1.84 -1.99
N ASN A 111 1.98 -2.58 -2.09
CA ASN A 111 2.10 -3.97 -1.66
C ASN A 111 2.79 -4.10 -0.29
N CYS A 112 2.78 -3.05 0.53
CA CYS A 112 3.47 -3.06 1.82
C CYS A 112 2.99 -4.18 2.74
N ASP A 113 1.68 -4.41 2.80
CA ASP A 113 1.06 -5.46 3.63
C ASP A 113 0.90 -6.81 2.92
N ALA A 114 1.25 -6.91 1.64
CA ALA A 114 0.87 -8.05 0.81
C ALA A 114 2.06 -8.78 0.15
N LEU A 115 3.26 -8.64 0.73
CA LEU A 115 4.43 -9.34 0.21
C LEU A 115 4.21 -10.86 0.21
N GLY A 116 4.28 -11.45 -1.01
CA GLY A 116 4.02 -12.86 -1.23
C GLY A 116 2.57 -13.23 -1.53
N SER A 117 1.64 -12.28 -1.48
CA SER A 117 0.30 -12.48 -2.03
C SER A 117 0.35 -12.65 -3.54
N ARG A 118 -0.58 -13.44 -4.07
CA ARG A 118 -0.67 -13.71 -5.50
C ARG A 118 -2.08 -13.44 -6.01
N TYR A 119 -2.18 -13.15 -7.29
CA TYR A 119 -3.44 -12.95 -8.00
C TYR A 119 -3.41 -13.71 -9.32
N PHE A 120 -4.50 -14.41 -9.66
CA PHE A 120 -4.62 -15.15 -10.91
C PHE A 120 -5.15 -14.23 -12.00
N ILE A 121 -4.30 -13.93 -12.98
CA ILE A 121 -4.61 -13.03 -14.10
C ILE A 121 -3.87 -13.50 -15.36
N ASP A 122 -4.48 -13.34 -16.52
CA ASP A 122 -3.92 -13.75 -17.82
C ASP A 122 -3.55 -15.26 -17.88
N GLY A 123 -4.26 -16.10 -17.13
CA GLY A 123 -4.04 -17.55 -17.10
C GLY A 123 -2.89 -18.03 -16.20
N GLU A 124 -2.28 -17.14 -15.40
CA GLU A 124 -1.19 -17.48 -14.50
C GLU A 124 -1.27 -16.77 -13.14
N TRP A 125 -0.61 -17.35 -12.13
CA TRP A 125 -0.44 -16.71 -10.81
C TRP A 125 0.71 -15.73 -10.83
N LYS A 126 0.42 -14.44 -10.60
CA LYS A 126 1.41 -13.36 -10.46
C LYS A 126 1.48 -12.86 -9.02
N TYR A 127 2.65 -12.46 -8.58
CA TYR A 127 2.79 -11.77 -7.29
C TYR A 127 2.18 -10.37 -7.37
N THR A 128 1.44 -9.98 -6.32
CA THR A 128 1.00 -8.59 -6.15
C THR A 128 2.20 -7.64 -6.11
N GLY A 129 2.00 -6.40 -6.55
CA GLY A 129 3.07 -5.43 -6.75
C GLY A 129 3.85 -5.59 -8.06
N THR A 130 3.54 -6.63 -8.87
CA THR A 130 4.24 -6.87 -10.16
C THR A 130 3.31 -6.79 -11.37
N ILE A 131 2.04 -6.44 -11.18
CA ILE A 131 1.00 -6.43 -12.22
C ILE A 131 0.78 -5.01 -12.75
N GLY A 132 0.80 -4.01 -11.88
CA GLY A 132 0.76 -2.59 -12.26
C GLY A 132 2.08 -2.07 -12.84
N ASP A 133 2.16 -0.76 -13.05
CA ASP A 133 3.37 -0.11 -13.57
C ASP A 133 4.48 -0.04 -12.53
N ILE A 134 4.11 0.20 -11.27
CA ILE A 134 5.03 0.25 -10.11
C ILE A 134 4.36 -0.44 -8.93
N GLY A 135 5.07 -1.38 -8.31
CA GLY A 135 4.71 -1.92 -7.00
C GLY A 135 5.66 -1.46 -5.91
N THR A 136 5.17 -1.35 -4.70
CA THR A 136 5.98 -0.98 -3.52
C THR A 136 5.91 -2.05 -2.45
N SER A 137 6.90 -2.11 -1.57
CA SER A 137 6.88 -2.94 -0.37
C SER A 137 7.59 -2.25 0.78
N SER A 138 7.18 -2.63 1.99
CA SER A 138 7.78 -2.19 3.23
C SER A 138 8.44 -3.35 3.96
N PHE A 139 9.59 -3.08 4.54
CA PHE A 139 10.31 -4.00 5.40
C PHE A 139 10.42 -3.46 6.84
N TYR A 140 9.42 -2.67 7.27
CA TYR A 140 9.19 -2.28 8.64
C TYR A 140 8.98 -3.53 9.52
N PRO A 141 9.41 -3.56 10.79
CA PRO A 141 9.43 -4.77 11.62
C PRO A 141 8.16 -5.63 11.62
N PRO A 142 6.92 -5.11 11.64
CA PRO A 142 5.71 -5.94 11.66
C PRO A 142 5.38 -6.63 10.33
N HIS A 143 5.97 -6.19 9.19
CA HIS A 143 5.65 -6.77 7.90
C HIS A 143 6.16 -8.21 7.75
N HIS A 144 5.88 -8.84 6.61
CA HIS A 144 6.21 -10.26 6.34
C HIS A 144 7.70 -10.57 6.49
N MET A 145 8.57 -9.63 6.12
CA MET A 145 10.00 -9.65 6.44
C MET A 145 10.43 -8.26 6.90
N THR A 146 11.51 -8.20 7.66
CA THR A 146 12.05 -6.93 8.15
C THR A 146 13.47 -6.68 7.70
N MET A 147 13.83 -5.40 7.56
CA MET A 147 15.21 -4.92 7.43
C MET A 147 15.59 -4.00 8.60
N GLY A 148 14.82 -4.05 9.73
CA GLY A 148 14.82 -3.03 10.76
C GLY A 148 13.97 -1.83 10.33
N GLU A 149 14.36 -1.20 9.26
CA GLU A 149 13.61 -0.31 8.38
C GLU A 149 14.05 -0.57 6.95
N GLY A 150 13.14 -0.42 5.99
CA GLY A 150 13.45 -0.62 4.58
C GLY A 150 12.20 -0.63 3.70
N GLY A 151 12.42 -0.56 2.41
CA GLY A 151 11.38 -0.67 1.40
C GLY A 151 11.93 -1.04 0.04
N ALA A 152 11.05 -1.36 -0.87
CA ALA A 152 11.39 -1.64 -2.26
C ALA A 152 10.37 -1.08 -3.23
N LEU A 153 10.81 -0.84 -4.45
CA LEU A 153 9.96 -0.57 -5.60
C LEU A 153 10.27 -1.60 -6.69
N TYR A 154 9.23 -2.01 -7.39
CA TYR A 154 9.30 -2.96 -8.50
C TYR A 154 8.73 -2.32 -9.76
N THR A 155 9.38 -2.49 -10.88
CA THR A 155 8.86 -2.09 -12.20
C THR A 155 9.58 -2.85 -13.30
N ASN A 156 8.86 -3.22 -14.34
CA ASN A 156 9.43 -3.79 -15.56
C ASN A 156 9.80 -2.70 -16.59
N ASN A 157 9.48 -1.43 -16.31
CA ASN A 157 9.77 -0.30 -17.17
C ASN A 157 11.14 0.30 -16.84
N LEU A 158 12.11 0.13 -17.74
CA LEU A 158 13.48 0.64 -17.55
C LEU A 158 13.53 2.18 -17.41
N GLN A 159 12.64 2.92 -18.06
CA GLN A 159 12.56 4.37 -17.93
C GLN A 159 12.11 4.75 -16.53
N LEU A 160 11.03 4.14 -16.03
CA LEU A 160 10.56 4.35 -14.64
C LEU A 160 11.65 3.98 -13.63
N LYS A 161 12.34 2.83 -13.80
CA LYS A 161 13.46 2.46 -12.93
C LYS A 161 14.50 3.57 -12.82
N ARG A 162 14.95 4.14 -13.95
CA ARG A 162 15.95 5.22 -13.96
C ARG A 162 15.43 6.49 -13.30
N ILE A 163 14.18 6.83 -13.50
CA ILE A 163 13.53 8.00 -12.88
C ILE A 163 13.45 7.80 -11.36
N ILE A 164 13.02 6.62 -10.91
CA ILE A 164 12.94 6.27 -9.48
C ILE A 164 14.32 6.37 -8.83
N GLU A 165 15.36 5.80 -9.45
CA GLU A 165 16.74 5.86 -8.96
C GLU A 165 17.24 7.30 -8.91
N SER A 166 16.90 8.13 -9.89
CA SER A 166 17.22 9.55 -9.88
C SER A 166 16.59 10.26 -8.69
N PHE A 167 15.28 10.13 -8.48
CA PHE A 167 14.61 10.73 -7.33
C PHE A 167 15.14 10.22 -5.99
N ARG A 168 15.47 8.92 -5.89
CA ARG A 168 16.05 8.32 -4.69
C ARG A 168 17.44 8.91 -4.37
N ASP A 169 18.22 9.26 -5.39
CA ASP A 169 19.62 9.64 -5.31
C ASP A 169 19.80 11.13 -5.69
N TRP A 170 19.20 12.04 -4.93
CA TRP A 170 19.25 13.51 -5.05
C TRP A 170 18.73 14.11 -6.36
N GLY A 171 18.11 13.37 -7.23
CA GLY A 171 17.68 13.81 -8.55
C GLY A 171 18.76 13.73 -9.62
N ARG A 172 19.84 12.98 -9.39
CA ARG A 172 20.93 12.80 -10.35
C ARG A 172 20.47 12.21 -11.66
N ASP A 173 21.00 12.73 -12.76
CA ASP A 173 20.79 12.17 -14.09
C ASP A 173 21.70 10.96 -14.37
N CYS A 174 22.87 10.93 -13.76
CA CYS A 174 23.82 9.83 -13.88
C CYS A 174 23.29 8.54 -13.25
N TYR A 175 23.31 7.45 -14.02
CA TYR A 175 22.83 6.11 -13.64
C TYR A 175 23.97 5.09 -13.45
N CYS A 176 25.21 5.56 -13.32
CA CYS A 176 26.35 4.69 -13.01
C CYS A 176 26.21 4.09 -11.62
N ASN A 177 26.49 2.79 -11.48
CA ASN A 177 26.46 2.12 -10.19
C ASN A 177 27.46 2.77 -9.22
N SER A 178 27.15 2.72 -7.92
CA SER A 178 28.05 3.20 -6.86
C SER A 178 29.43 2.56 -7.00
N GLY A 179 30.48 3.40 -6.85
CA GLY A 179 31.87 2.95 -6.97
C GLY A 179 32.38 2.70 -8.39
N LYS A 180 31.53 2.90 -9.42
CA LYS A 180 31.92 2.78 -10.82
C LYS A 180 31.65 4.10 -11.54
N ASP A 181 32.69 4.68 -12.08
CA ASP A 181 32.59 5.91 -12.86
C ASP A 181 32.57 5.62 -14.37
N ASP A 182 31.93 6.51 -15.13
CA ASP A 182 31.89 6.54 -16.58
C ASP A 182 31.48 5.22 -17.26
N THR A 183 30.63 4.41 -16.63
CA THR A 183 30.08 3.18 -17.24
C THR A 183 29.22 3.49 -18.47
N CYS A 184 28.67 4.70 -18.57
CA CYS A 184 27.94 5.20 -19.73
C CYS A 184 28.86 5.66 -20.87
N LYS A 185 30.18 5.84 -20.63
CA LYS A 185 31.19 6.40 -21.56
C LYS A 185 30.80 7.79 -22.14
N ARG A 186 30.06 8.57 -21.33
CA ARG A 186 29.52 9.88 -21.75
C ARG A 186 29.70 10.95 -20.67
N ARG A 187 30.63 10.74 -19.73
CA ARG A 187 30.77 11.57 -18.54
C ARG A 187 31.02 13.03 -18.88
N PHE A 188 31.86 13.30 -19.90
CA PHE A 188 32.30 14.65 -20.25
C PHE A 188 32.00 15.04 -21.70
N THR A 189 31.09 14.33 -22.39
CA THR A 189 30.87 14.53 -23.84
C THR A 189 29.46 14.97 -24.21
N GLN A 190 28.61 15.23 -23.20
CA GLN A 190 27.19 15.57 -23.44
C GLN A 190 26.91 17.03 -23.10
N GLN A 191 25.84 17.53 -23.74
CA GLN A 191 25.22 18.80 -23.41
C GLN A 191 23.98 18.52 -22.53
N PHE A 192 23.88 19.20 -21.38
CA PHE A 192 22.74 19.09 -20.46
C PHE A 192 22.15 20.50 -20.23
N GLY A 193 21.00 20.77 -20.85
CA GLY A 193 20.35 22.07 -20.74
C GLY A 193 21.31 23.22 -21.05
N GLU A 194 21.40 24.20 -20.16
CA GLU A 194 22.28 25.38 -20.27
C GLU A 194 23.66 25.19 -19.62
N LEU A 195 23.98 23.98 -19.14
CA LEU A 195 25.30 23.71 -18.55
C LEU A 195 26.37 23.77 -19.65
N PRO A 196 27.64 24.09 -19.29
CA PRO A 196 28.74 24.05 -20.27
C PRO A 196 28.85 22.67 -20.93
N LEU A 197 29.20 22.66 -22.22
CA LEU A 197 29.46 21.38 -22.93
C LEU A 197 30.56 20.59 -22.21
N GLY A 198 30.30 19.30 -21.99
CA GLY A 198 31.25 18.42 -21.29
C GLY A 198 31.22 18.57 -19.77
N TYR A 199 30.21 19.23 -19.21
CA TYR A 199 30.03 19.26 -17.76
C TYR A 199 29.90 17.84 -17.21
N ASP A 200 30.52 17.58 -16.05
CA ASP A 200 30.56 16.22 -15.48
C ASP A 200 29.14 15.68 -15.22
N HIS A 201 28.73 14.67 -15.99
CA HIS A 201 27.39 14.02 -15.90
C HIS A 201 27.04 13.56 -14.48
N LYS A 202 28.07 13.25 -13.66
CA LYS A 202 27.86 12.84 -12.25
C LYS A 202 27.23 13.92 -11.38
N TYR A 203 27.33 15.18 -11.79
CA TYR A 203 26.80 16.36 -11.09
C TYR A 203 25.67 17.05 -11.85
N VAL A 204 25.05 16.35 -12.79
CA VAL A 204 23.84 16.79 -13.47
C VAL A 204 22.62 16.29 -12.71
N TYR A 205 21.66 17.17 -12.49
CA TYR A 205 20.42 16.87 -11.77
C TYR A 205 19.23 17.11 -12.69
N SER A 206 18.43 16.05 -12.94
CA SER A 206 17.23 16.10 -13.78
C SER A 206 15.96 16.24 -12.98
N HIS A 207 16.02 16.07 -11.66
CA HIS A 207 14.89 16.14 -10.74
C HIS A 207 15.29 16.83 -9.43
N PHE A 208 14.30 17.32 -8.70
CA PHE A 208 14.44 17.67 -7.28
C PHE A 208 14.23 16.41 -6.46
N GLY A 209 15.27 15.66 -6.21
CA GLY A 209 15.21 14.35 -5.59
C GLY A 209 15.59 14.34 -4.12
N TYR A 210 15.66 13.14 -3.56
CA TYR A 210 15.82 12.86 -2.14
C TYR A 210 17.11 12.07 -1.89
N ASN A 211 17.41 11.77 -0.64
CA ASN A 211 18.36 10.72 -0.26
C ASN A 211 17.63 9.65 0.55
N LEU A 212 17.08 8.64 -0.14
CA LEU A 212 16.21 7.61 0.46
C LEU A 212 16.80 6.20 0.30
N LYS A 213 18.13 6.11 0.19
CA LYS A 213 18.83 4.83 0.06
C LYS A 213 18.78 4.02 1.36
N VAL A 214 18.71 2.71 1.19
CA VAL A 214 18.94 1.74 2.26
C VAL A 214 20.44 1.57 2.49
N THR A 215 20.84 1.19 3.69
CA THR A 215 22.23 0.84 4.00
C THR A 215 22.52 -0.64 3.69
N ASP A 216 23.78 -1.00 3.49
CA ASP A 216 24.18 -2.40 3.29
C ASP A 216 23.88 -3.28 4.50
N MET A 217 23.93 -2.73 5.72
CA MET A 217 23.55 -3.43 6.94
C MET A 217 22.07 -3.83 6.92
N GLN A 218 21.19 -2.91 6.54
CA GLN A 218 19.77 -3.20 6.38
C GLN A 218 19.51 -4.23 5.27
N ALA A 219 20.20 -4.09 4.14
CA ALA A 219 20.09 -5.03 3.03
C ALA A 219 20.55 -6.46 3.43
N ALA A 220 21.60 -6.59 4.24
CA ALA A 220 22.08 -7.87 4.75
C ALA A 220 21.02 -8.57 5.64
N ILE A 221 20.34 -7.81 6.51
CA ILE A 221 19.19 -8.33 7.28
C ILE A 221 18.09 -8.81 6.34
N GLY A 222 17.77 -8.02 5.29
CA GLY A 222 16.78 -8.37 4.28
C GLY A 222 17.11 -9.68 3.56
N CYS A 223 18.37 -9.91 3.18
CA CYS A 223 18.81 -11.16 2.57
C CYS A 223 18.58 -12.37 3.48
N ALA A 224 18.87 -12.24 4.78
CA ALA A 224 18.63 -13.31 5.75
C ALA A 224 17.13 -13.57 5.99
N GLN A 225 16.31 -12.52 5.98
CA GLN A 225 14.85 -12.62 6.14
C GLN A 225 14.18 -13.22 4.90
N LEU A 226 14.64 -12.87 3.70
CA LEU A 226 14.08 -13.38 2.45
C LEU A 226 14.09 -14.92 2.37
N GLN A 227 15.12 -15.55 2.94
CA GLN A 227 15.20 -17.03 3.00
C GLN A 227 14.11 -17.64 3.87
N LYS A 228 13.58 -16.90 4.84
CA LYS A 228 12.53 -17.35 5.76
C LYS A 228 11.12 -17.00 5.27
N LEU A 229 11.00 -16.14 4.27
CA LEU A 229 9.74 -15.58 3.81
C LEU A 229 8.69 -16.63 3.45
N PRO A 230 9.00 -17.74 2.74
CA PRO A 230 8.00 -18.76 2.43
C PRO A 230 7.34 -19.34 3.69
N ALA A 231 8.13 -19.73 4.70
CA ALA A 231 7.61 -20.27 5.94
C ALA A 231 6.81 -19.24 6.75
N ILE A 232 7.20 -17.96 6.69
CA ILE A 232 6.46 -16.85 7.31
C ILE A 232 5.08 -16.68 6.67
N ILE A 233 5.01 -16.73 5.34
CA ILE A 233 3.73 -16.62 4.59
C ILE A 233 2.82 -17.80 4.95
N ASP A 234 3.34 -19.02 4.91
CA ASP A 234 2.57 -20.23 5.22
C ASP A 234 2.00 -20.19 6.65
N ALA A 235 2.80 -19.78 7.63
CA ALA A 235 2.35 -19.66 9.01
C ALA A 235 1.24 -18.59 9.16
N ARG A 236 1.34 -17.43 8.48
CA ARG A 236 0.31 -16.39 8.50
C ARG A 236 -1.01 -16.89 7.90
N LYS A 237 -0.96 -17.60 6.77
CA LYS A 237 -2.13 -18.22 6.14
C LYS A 237 -2.81 -19.22 7.07
N GLN A 238 -2.05 -20.13 7.66
CA GLN A 238 -2.58 -21.12 8.61
C GLN A 238 -3.21 -20.49 9.84
N ASN A 239 -2.60 -19.43 10.41
CA ASN A 239 -3.14 -18.72 11.54
C ASN A 239 -4.46 -18.03 11.17
N TRP A 240 -4.51 -17.37 10.01
CA TRP A 240 -5.69 -16.68 9.52
C TRP A 240 -6.86 -17.63 9.24
N GLU A 241 -6.59 -18.74 8.53
CA GLU A 241 -7.58 -19.77 8.24
C GLU A 241 -8.16 -20.38 9.51
N TYR A 242 -7.31 -20.64 10.51
CA TYR A 242 -7.74 -21.19 11.79
C TYR A 242 -8.64 -20.21 12.55
N LEU A 243 -8.28 -18.92 12.61
CA LEU A 243 -9.13 -17.92 13.24
C LEU A 243 -10.47 -17.80 12.50
N ARG A 244 -10.47 -17.78 11.18
CA ARG A 244 -11.68 -17.68 10.37
C ARG A 244 -12.61 -18.87 10.58
N GLU A 245 -12.06 -20.09 10.59
CA GLU A 245 -12.84 -21.31 10.89
C GLU A 245 -13.50 -21.22 12.26
N LYS A 246 -12.73 -20.94 13.30
CA LYS A 246 -13.23 -20.97 14.67
C LYS A 246 -14.16 -19.79 15.02
N LEU A 247 -13.93 -18.62 14.44
CA LEU A 247 -14.78 -17.44 14.69
C LEU A 247 -16.05 -17.42 13.81
N SER A 248 -16.18 -18.28 12.82
CA SER A 248 -17.35 -18.35 11.93
C SER A 248 -18.68 -18.56 12.67
N VAL A 249 -18.65 -19.17 13.84
CA VAL A 249 -19.85 -19.40 14.68
C VAL A 249 -20.45 -18.09 15.21
N TYR A 250 -19.70 -16.99 15.20
CA TYR A 250 -20.16 -15.66 15.63
C TYR A 250 -20.60 -14.77 14.47
N GLY A 251 -20.92 -15.33 13.31
CA GLY A 251 -21.34 -14.61 12.12
C GLY A 251 -22.63 -13.77 12.28
N ASN A 252 -23.41 -14.01 13.32
CA ASN A 252 -24.56 -13.18 13.71
C ASN A 252 -24.15 -11.88 14.44
N LYS A 253 -22.90 -11.73 14.87
CA LYS A 253 -22.36 -10.56 15.59
C LYS A 253 -21.16 -9.93 14.88
N LEU A 254 -20.41 -10.73 14.15
CA LEU A 254 -19.15 -10.33 13.51
C LEU A 254 -19.22 -10.60 12.00
N ILE A 255 -18.73 -9.67 11.20
CA ILE A 255 -18.44 -9.91 9.79
C ILE A 255 -16.95 -10.23 9.71
N LEU A 256 -16.64 -11.43 9.24
CA LEU A 256 -15.26 -11.89 9.09
C LEU A 256 -14.72 -11.57 7.69
N PRO A 257 -13.41 -11.42 7.54
CA PRO A 257 -12.79 -11.03 6.26
C PRO A 257 -12.90 -12.17 5.25
N GLU A 258 -12.99 -11.79 3.98
CA GLU A 258 -13.00 -12.72 2.86
C GLU A 258 -11.88 -12.39 1.87
N PRO A 259 -11.21 -13.42 1.33
CA PRO A 259 -10.25 -13.20 0.26
C PRO A 259 -10.96 -12.68 -0.99
N THR A 260 -10.30 -11.79 -1.71
CA THR A 260 -10.76 -11.37 -3.04
C THR A 260 -10.76 -12.58 -3.98
N GLU A 261 -11.72 -12.66 -4.86
CA GLU A 261 -11.79 -13.73 -5.88
C GLU A 261 -10.50 -13.78 -6.70
N ASN A 262 -10.08 -14.96 -7.11
CA ASN A 262 -8.84 -15.19 -7.85
C ASN A 262 -7.56 -14.75 -7.11
N SER A 263 -7.60 -14.61 -5.78
CA SER A 263 -6.44 -14.23 -4.98
C SER A 263 -5.92 -15.36 -4.08
N ASP A 264 -4.65 -15.26 -3.71
CA ASP A 264 -3.98 -16.10 -2.71
C ASP A 264 -3.24 -15.18 -1.73
N PRO A 265 -3.96 -14.65 -0.71
CA PRO A 265 -3.42 -13.64 0.21
C PRO A 265 -2.35 -14.20 1.14
N SER A 266 -1.32 -13.40 1.42
CA SER A 266 -0.31 -13.72 2.43
C SER A 266 -0.68 -13.24 3.85
N TRP A 267 -1.75 -12.53 4.00
CA TRP A 267 -2.36 -12.00 5.23
C TRP A 267 -1.42 -11.27 6.19
N PHE A 268 -1.66 -10.01 6.39
CA PHE A 268 -0.94 -9.20 7.38
C PHE A 268 -1.63 -9.23 8.74
N GLY A 269 -2.97 -9.20 8.75
CA GLY A 269 -3.83 -9.21 9.92
C GLY A 269 -5.15 -9.92 9.68
N PHE A 270 -5.90 -10.16 10.75
CA PHE A 270 -7.25 -10.72 10.72
C PHE A 270 -8.24 -9.63 11.09
N VAL A 271 -8.98 -9.15 10.09
CA VAL A 271 -9.99 -8.08 10.27
C VAL A 271 -11.23 -8.63 10.93
N ILE A 272 -11.82 -7.86 11.83
CA ILE A 272 -13.10 -8.14 12.46
C ILE A 272 -13.95 -6.88 12.35
N ASN A 273 -15.15 -7.01 11.80
CA ASN A 273 -16.13 -5.94 11.74
C ASN A 273 -17.32 -6.31 12.64
N VAL A 274 -17.66 -5.44 13.56
CA VAL A 274 -18.79 -5.63 14.48
C VAL A 274 -20.06 -5.24 13.76
N ARG A 275 -21.06 -6.13 13.74
CA ARG A 275 -22.36 -5.84 13.12
C ARG A 275 -23.11 -4.77 13.91
N GLU A 276 -23.93 -3.98 13.24
CA GLU A 276 -24.78 -2.96 13.84
C GLU A 276 -25.72 -3.53 14.91
N ASP A 277 -26.23 -4.74 14.67
CA ASP A 277 -27.15 -5.47 15.55
C ASP A 277 -26.46 -6.45 16.51
N ALA A 278 -25.14 -6.37 16.68
CA ALA A 278 -24.37 -7.28 17.52
C ALA A 278 -24.71 -7.21 19.02
N GLY A 279 -25.33 -6.11 19.46
CA GLY A 279 -25.61 -5.84 20.88
C GLY A 279 -24.45 -5.21 21.65
N PHE A 280 -23.35 -4.91 20.97
CA PHE A 280 -22.17 -4.22 21.49
C PHE A 280 -21.44 -3.44 20.40
N THR A 281 -20.60 -2.52 20.82
CA THR A 281 -19.78 -1.69 19.92
C THR A 281 -18.37 -2.27 19.72
N ARG A 282 -17.70 -1.86 18.62
CA ARG A 282 -16.30 -2.14 18.40
C ARG A 282 -15.42 -1.72 19.59
N ASN A 283 -15.69 -0.55 20.20
CA ASN A 283 -14.89 -0.06 21.31
C ASN A 283 -15.00 -0.98 22.54
N GLU A 284 -16.18 -1.51 22.83
CA GLU A 284 -16.38 -2.40 23.98
C GLU A 284 -15.60 -3.72 23.82
N ILE A 285 -15.65 -4.35 22.63
CA ILE A 285 -14.88 -5.59 22.41
C ILE A 285 -13.37 -5.32 22.39
N VAL A 286 -12.92 -4.23 21.79
CA VAL A 286 -11.51 -3.83 21.77
C VAL A 286 -10.99 -3.59 23.18
N ASP A 287 -11.70 -2.84 24.00
CA ASP A 287 -11.32 -2.60 25.42
C ASP A 287 -11.26 -3.92 26.22
N TYR A 288 -12.17 -4.84 25.96
CA TYR A 288 -12.13 -6.14 26.61
C TYR A 288 -10.92 -6.97 26.19
N LEU A 289 -10.61 -7.02 24.89
CA LEU A 289 -9.47 -7.77 24.35
C LEU A 289 -8.14 -7.20 24.86
N GLU A 290 -7.95 -5.87 24.82
CA GLU A 290 -6.75 -5.21 25.33
C GLU A 290 -6.54 -5.47 26.84
N LYS A 291 -7.60 -5.43 27.65
CA LYS A 291 -7.55 -5.79 29.09
C LYS A 291 -7.16 -7.25 29.34
N ASN A 292 -7.44 -8.14 28.39
CA ASN A 292 -7.05 -9.54 28.43
C ASN A 292 -5.69 -9.81 27.74
N GLY A 293 -4.92 -8.77 27.40
CA GLY A 293 -3.58 -8.91 26.81
C GLY A 293 -3.58 -9.28 25.31
N ILE A 294 -4.70 -9.12 24.64
CA ILE A 294 -4.83 -9.31 23.19
C ILE A 294 -4.78 -7.94 22.52
N GLN A 295 -3.67 -7.64 21.85
CA GLN A 295 -3.49 -6.37 21.16
C GLN A 295 -4.37 -6.30 19.90
N THR A 296 -5.00 -5.14 19.72
CA THR A 296 -5.84 -4.81 18.58
C THR A 296 -5.32 -3.60 17.83
N ARG A 297 -5.72 -3.41 16.60
CA ARG A 297 -5.44 -2.22 15.80
C ARG A 297 -6.66 -1.83 15.00
N MET A 298 -6.82 -0.53 14.76
CA MET A 298 -7.79 -0.02 13.79
C MET A 298 -7.34 -0.33 12.37
N LEU A 299 -8.29 -0.46 11.44
CA LEU A 299 -7.95 -0.67 10.04
C LEU A 299 -7.43 0.67 9.45
N PHE A 300 -6.11 0.79 9.37
CA PHE A 300 -5.41 1.98 8.89
C PHE A 300 -5.95 3.28 9.52
N ALA A 301 -6.27 4.28 8.69
CA ALA A 301 -6.85 5.55 9.12
C ALA A 301 -8.39 5.48 9.33
N GLY A 302 -9.05 4.35 9.05
CA GLY A 302 -10.50 4.34 8.94
C GLY A 302 -10.96 5.24 7.80
N ASN A 303 -11.39 6.47 8.08
CA ASN A 303 -11.64 7.50 7.06
C ASN A 303 -10.60 8.62 7.17
N LEU A 304 -9.58 8.59 6.33
CA LEU A 304 -8.48 9.55 6.33
C LEU A 304 -8.96 11.01 6.21
N ILE A 305 -10.04 11.25 5.47
CA ILE A 305 -10.57 12.60 5.26
C ILE A 305 -11.07 13.22 6.58
N LYS A 306 -11.47 12.41 7.57
CA LYS A 306 -11.94 12.87 8.88
C LYS A 306 -10.82 13.24 9.85
N HIS A 307 -9.56 12.91 9.51
CA HIS A 307 -8.41 13.24 10.36
C HIS A 307 -8.05 14.72 10.35
N PRO A 308 -7.41 15.23 11.43
CA PRO A 308 -7.02 16.63 11.53
C PRO A 308 -6.15 17.16 10.38
N CYS A 309 -5.33 16.29 9.74
CA CYS A 309 -4.53 16.69 8.59
C CYS A 309 -5.35 17.15 7.37
N PHE A 310 -6.65 16.84 7.33
CA PHE A 310 -7.58 17.31 6.31
C PHE A 310 -8.42 18.53 6.71
N ASP A 311 -8.27 19.07 7.94
CA ASP A 311 -9.12 20.17 8.44
C ASP A 311 -9.14 21.38 7.50
N GLU A 312 -7.98 21.81 7.03
CA GLU A 312 -7.87 22.94 6.11
C GLU A 312 -8.55 22.63 4.76
N MET A 313 -8.28 21.44 4.20
CA MET A 313 -8.86 21.03 2.92
C MET A 313 -10.38 20.86 2.99
N ARG A 314 -10.90 20.30 4.11
CA ARG A 314 -12.35 20.22 4.35
C ARG A 314 -12.99 21.60 4.47
N THR A 315 -12.34 22.53 5.20
CA THR A 315 -12.84 23.90 5.38
C THR A 315 -12.90 24.66 4.07
N LYS A 316 -11.85 24.52 3.24
CA LYS A 316 -11.77 25.18 1.92
C LYS A 316 -12.55 24.44 0.84
N LYS A 317 -12.92 23.18 1.07
CA LYS A 317 -13.53 22.26 0.09
C LYS A 317 -12.72 22.12 -1.20
N GLU A 318 -11.39 22.05 -1.05
CA GLU A 318 -10.44 21.96 -2.17
C GLU A 318 -9.31 21.00 -1.88
N GLY A 319 -8.58 20.59 -2.95
CA GLY A 319 -7.40 19.74 -2.84
C GLY A 319 -7.69 18.24 -2.77
N TYR A 320 -8.94 17.82 -2.71
CA TYR A 320 -9.38 16.43 -2.83
C TYR A 320 -10.78 16.33 -3.45
N ARG A 321 -11.15 15.16 -3.92
CA ARG A 321 -12.49 14.86 -4.42
C ARG A 321 -12.99 13.53 -3.84
N VAL A 322 -14.28 13.43 -3.60
CA VAL A 322 -14.96 12.19 -3.20
C VAL A 322 -15.87 11.76 -4.34
N CYS A 323 -15.83 10.49 -4.71
CA CYS A 323 -16.71 9.89 -5.69
C CYS A 323 -17.88 9.18 -4.98
N GLY A 324 -19.09 9.70 -5.15
CA GLY A 324 -20.27 9.19 -4.45
C GLY A 324 -20.25 9.44 -2.94
N ASP A 325 -20.61 8.43 -2.16
CA ASP A 325 -20.51 8.41 -0.71
C ASP A 325 -19.34 7.51 -0.24
N LEU A 326 -19.01 7.56 1.05
CA LEU A 326 -17.99 6.73 1.69
C LEU A 326 -18.59 5.94 2.86
N THR A 327 -19.76 5.35 2.65
CA THR A 327 -20.53 4.65 3.68
C THR A 327 -19.75 3.49 4.30
N ASN A 328 -19.13 2.64 3.47
CA ASN A 328 -18.30 1.54 3.98
C ASN A 328 -17.00 2.03 4.63
N THR A 329 -16.39 3.07 4.08
CA THR A 329 -15.22 3.73 4.69
C THR A 329 -15.56 4.28 6.08
N ASP A 330 -16.74 4.87 6.27
CA ASP A 330 -17.21 5.35 7.57
C ASP A 330 -17.53 4.21 8.53
N ALA A 331 -18.15 3.13 8.06
CA ALA A 331 -18.35 1.91 8.84
C ALA A 331 -17.00 1.29 9.29
N ILE A 332 -15.99 1.29 8.43
CA ILE A 332 -14.64 0.86 8.82
C ILE A 332 -14.12 1.68 9.99
N MET A 333 -14.30 2.98 9.97
CA MET A 333 -13.81 3.86 11.04
C MET A 333 -14.51 3.60 12.38
N SER A 334 -15.80 3.26 12.39
CA SER A 334 -16.59 3.03 13.61
C SER A 334 -16.52 1.60 14.11
N ASP A 335 -16.57 0.60 13.19
CA ASP A 335 -16.97 -0.76 13.55
C ASP A 335 -15.88 -1.82 13.32
N VAL A 336 -14.73 -1.43 12.69
CA VAL A 336 -13.68 -2.37 12.30
C VAL A 336 -12.44 -2.25 13.16
N PHE A 337 -11.85 -3.40 13.49
CA PHE A 337 -10.52 -3.56 14.08
C PHE A 337 -9.87 -4.82 13.51
N TRP A 338 -8.59 -5.03 13.80
CA TRP A 338 -7.92 -6.28 13.42
C TRP A 338 -7.01 -6.79 14.54
N ILE A 339 -6.75 -8.09 14.51
CA ILE A 339 -5.87 -8.82 15.40
C ILE A 339 -4.73 -9.48 14.63
N GLY A 340 -3.64 -9.79 15.30
CA GLY A 340 -2.45 -10.33 14.68
C GLY A 340 -2.60 -11.77 14.20
N VAL A 341 -1.86 -12.10 13.13
CA VAL A 341 -1.67 -13.47 12.59
C VAL A 341 -0.19 -13.77 12.34
N TYR A 342 0.71 -13.09 13.05
CA TYR A 342 2.15 -13.20 12.79
C TYR A 342 2.68 -14.63 13.03
N PRO A 343 3.80 -15.01 12.38
CA PRO A 343 4.25 -16.42 12.32
C PRO A 343 4.70 -17.00 13.66
N GLY A 344 5.00 -16.18 14.65
CA GLY A 344 5.38 -16.63 16.01
C GLY A 344 4.20 -17.01 16.91
N MET A 345 2.95 -16.87 16.43
CA MET A 345 1.78 -17.25 17.23
C MET A 345 1.65 -18.76 17.32
N THR A 346 1.57 -19.25 18.55
CA THR A 346 1.31 -20.66 18.82
C THR A 346 -0.18 -20.97 18.76
N ARG A 347 -0.54 -22.23 18.56
CA ARG A 347 -1.95 -22.68 18.63
C ARG A 347 -2.61 -22.27 19.94
N LYS A 348 -1.91 -22.37 21.07
CA LYS A 348 -2.43 -21.93 22.38
C LYS A 348 -2.76 -20.45 22.44
N MET A 349 -1.97 -19.59 21.77
CA MET A 349 -2.26 -18.15 21.69
C MET A 349 -3.50 -17.89 20.84
N LEU A 350 -3.64 -18.59 19.72
CA LEU A 350 -4.83 -18.46 18.85
C LEU A 350 -6.09 -18.96 19.58
N ASP A 351 -6.01 -20.10 20.29
CA ASP A 351 -7.12 -20.64 21.07
C ASP A 351 -7.56 -19.66 22.16
N PHE A 352 -6.60 -19.02 22.84
CA PHE A 352 -6.90 -17.99 23.84
C PHE A 352 -7.62 -16.78 23.23
N MET A 353 -7.21 -16.33 22.04
CA MET A 353 -7.89 -15.23 21.35
C MET A 353 -9.33 -15.61 20.98
N ILE A 354 -9.54 -16.82 20.47
CA ILE A 354 -10.86 -17.37 20.13
C ILE A 354 -11.74 -17.46 21.36
N GLU A 355 -11.20 -17.99 22.49
CA GLU A 355 -11.90 -18.07 23.77
C GLU A 355 -12.38 -16.70 24.24
N LYS A 356 -11.50 -15.69 24.27
CA LYS A 356 -11.84 -14.35 24.76
C LYS A 356 -12.85 -13.63 23.85
N ILE A 357 -12.74 -13.76 22.54
CA ILE A 357 -13.75 -13.24 21.62
C ILE A 357 -15.08 -13.95 21.83
N GLY A 358 -15.05 -15.27 22.03
CA GLY A 358 -16.25 -16.07 22.29
C GLY A 358 -16.92 -15.70 23.60
N GLU A 359 -16.17 -15.61 24.71
CA GLU A 359 -16.69 -15.16 26.02
C GLU A 359 -17.39 -13.81 25.91
N PHE A 360 -16.79 -12.85 25.19
CA PHE A 360 -17.37 -11.54 25.00
C PHE A 360 -18.66 -11.61 24.17
N CYS A 361 -18.67 -12.35 23.07
CA CYS A 361 -19.83 -12.50 22.20
C CYS A 361 -21.01 -13.22 22.88
N HIS A 362 -20.74 -14.18 23.78
CA HIS A 362 -21.80 -14.90 24.51
C HIS A 362 -22.41 -14.08 25.64
N ALA A 363 -21.63 -13.16 26.24
CA ALA A 363 -22.10 -12.35 27.37
C ALA A 363 -22.99 -11.16 26.94
N ARG A 364 -23.12 -10.92 25.67
CA ARG A 364 -23.86 -9.80 25.08
C ARG A 364 -24.95 -10.28 24.14
#